data_950e17169994f451e5b9fbbc6389b574
#
_entry.id   950e17169994f451e5b9fbbc6389b574
#
_cell.length_a   1.000
_cell.length_b   1.000
_cell.length_c   1.000
_cell.angle_alpha   90.00
_cell.angle_beta   90.00
_cell.angle_gamma   90.00
#
_symmetry.space_group_name_H-M   'P 1'
#
loop_
_entity.id
_entity.type
_entity.pdbx_description
1 polymer ?
#
loop_
_entity_poly.entity_id
_entity_poly.type
_entity_poly.pdbx_seq_one_letter_code
_entity_poly.pdbx_strand_id
1 'polypeptide(L)'
;QVVADVDEADIGGIEEGQRASFTVDAYPNDVFDGVVTQIRLGDASSSSSASSSTSTVVTYEVVISAPNPDLKLKPRLTANVTIFILDKKDVLSVPNRALRFTPEAPLIGKNDVVKDCEGEHKVWTREGTTFTAHPVEIGISNGISTEIISGVAEGTKVVTEATIGAMPDENMNRE
;
A
#
# COMPACT_ATOMS: atom_id res chain seq x y z
N GLN A 1 -0.33 -26.72 1.93
CA GLN A 1 0.39 -25.84 2.85
C GLN A 1 1.54 -25.18 2.11
N VAL A 2 1.77 -23.92 2.40
CA VAL A 2 2.94 -23.15 1.97
C VAL A 2 3.73 -22.83 3.24
N VAL A 3 5.04 -22.96 3.17
CA VAL A 3 5.95 -22.62 4.27
C VAL A 3 6.77 -21.44 3.80
N ALA A 4 6.74 -20.37 4.56
CA ALA A 4 7.52 -19.16 4.31
C ALA A 4 8.58 -18.99 5.40
N ASP A 5 9.82 -18.75 4.99
CA ASP A 5 10.92 -18.44 5.90
C ASP A 5 10.92 -16.93 6.15
N VAL A 6 10.81 -16.54 7.41
CA VAL A 6 10.73 -15.14 7.86
C VAL A 6 11.86 -14.84 8.82
N ASP A 7 12.52 -13.71 8.63
CA ASP A 7 13.58 -13.25 9.53
C ASP A 7 13.04 -12.86 10.91
N GLU A 8 13.88 -12.96 11.94
CA GLU A 8 13.56 -12.55 13.31
C GLU A 8 13.08 -11.08 13.38
N ALA A 9 13.59 -10.22 12.51
CA ALA A 9 13.21 -8.81 12.48
C ALA A 9 11.74 -8.57 12.08
N ASP A 10 11.18 -9.46 11.25
CA ASP A 10 9.85 -9.32 10.66
C ASP A 10 8.78 -10.18 11.36
N ILE A 11 9.19 -11.18 12.15
CA ILE A 11 8.27 -12.11 12.80
C ILE A 11 7.38 -11.45 13.86
N GLY A 12 7.85 -10.35 14.47
CA GLY A 12 7.17 -9.71 15.61
C GLY A 12 5.76 -9.18 15.31
N GLY A 13 5.42 -8.97 14.04
CA GLY A 13 4.09 -8.54 13.62
C GLY A 13 3.20 -9.64 13.07
N ILE A 14 3.70 -10.90 12.98
CA ILE A 14 2.98 -12.01 12.38
C ILE A 14 2.29 -12.82 13.46
N GLU A 15 1.00 -13.07 13.27
CA GLU A 15 0.16 -13.84 14.18
C GLU A 15 -0.62 -14.92 13.42
N GLU A 16 -0.98 -16.00 14.11
CA GLU A 16 -1.88 -17.02 13.58
C GLU A 16 -3.25 -16.41 13.26
N GLY A 17 -3.83 -16.80 12.13
CA GLY A 17 -5.10 -16.27 11.65
C GLY A 17 -4.97 -15.10 10.68
N GLN A 18 -3.81 -14.51 10.52
CA GLN A 18 -3.59 -13.44 9.53
C GLN A 18 -3.74 -13.96 8.11
N ARG A 19 -4.27 -13.08 7.25
CA ARG A 19 -4.40 -13.37 5.83
C ARG A 19 -3.04 -13.27 5.16
N ALA A 20 -2.79 -14.18 4.24
CA ALA A 20 -1.64 -14.14 3.36
C ALA A 20 -2.09 -14.28 1.90
N SER A 21 -1.36 -13.67 0.99
CA SER A 21 -1.49 -13.93 -0.43
C SER A 21 -0.14 -14.33 -0.99
N PHE A 22 -0.14 -15.17 -2.03
CA PHE A 22 1.10 -15.57 -2.67
C PHE A 22 0.91 -15.84 -4.15
N THR A 23 2.00 -15.67 -4.87
CA THR A 23 2.12 -16.06 -6.28
C THR A 23 3.17 -17.15 -6.39
N VAL A 24 3.05 -18.03 -7.36
CA VAL A 24 4.05 -19.05 -7.66
C VAL A 24 4.67 -18.78 -9.03
N ASP A 25 5.95 -19.10 -9.19
CA ASP A 25 6.67 -18.83 -10.44
C ASP A 25 6.05 -19.55 -11.65
N ALA A 26 5.40 -20.69 -11.41
CA ALA A 26 4.70 -21.43 -12.46
C ALA A 26 3.42 -20.72 -12.98
N TYR A 27 2.82 -19.85 -12.14
CA TYR A 27 1.59 -19.10 -12.45
C TYR A 27 1.70 -17.66 -11.94
N PRO A 28 2.50 -16.80 -12.59
CA PRO A 28 2.82 -15.47 -12.09
C PRO A 28 1.63 -14.50 -12.08
N ASN A 29 0.59 -14.80 -12.85
CA ASN A 29 -0.62 -13.97 -12.93
C ASN A 29 -1.74 -14.45 -11.99
N ASP A 30 -1.57 -15.62 -11.36
CA ASP A 30 -2.56 -16.17 -10.44
C ASP A 30 -2.13 -15.82 -9.01
N VAL A 31 -3.00 -15.12 -8.29
CA VAL A 31 -2.83 -14.83 -6.87
C VAL A 31 -3.62 -15.86 -6.07
N PHE A 32 -2.97 -16.50 -5.12
CA PHE A 32 -3.57 -17.46 -4.22
C PHE A 32 -3.70 -16.85 -2.83
N ASP A 33 -4.85 -17.05 -2.21
CA ASP A 33 -5.09 -16.62 -0.85
C ASP A 33 -4.85 -17.76 0.13
N GLY A 34 -4.35 -17.42 1.32
CA GLY A 34 -4.11 -18.34 2.40
C GLY A 34 -4.26 -17.67 3.76
N VAL A 35 -4.15 -18.47 4.80
CA VAL A 35 -4.22 -18.03 6.20
C VAL A 35 -3.05 -18.63 6.95
N VAL A 36 -2.39 -17.80 7.78
CA VAL A 36 -1.33 -18.25 8.70
C VAL A 36 -1.95 -19.19 9.73
N THR A 37 -1.46 -20.42 9.78
CA THR A 37 -1.97 -21.46 10.69
C THR A 37 -1.02 -21.79 11.81
N GLN A 38 0.27 -21.60 11.61
CA GLN A 38 1.27 -21.92 12.62
C GLN A 38 2.56 -21.15 12.36
N ILE A 39 3.22 -20.77 13.45
CA ILE A 39 4.55 -20.16 13.43
C ILE A 39 5.47 -21.13 14.20
N ARG A 40 6.58 -21.51 13.58
CA ARG A 40 7.58 -22.42 14.15
C ARG A 40 8.93 -21.73 14.16
N LEU A 41 9.77 -22.09 15.12
CA LEU A 41 11.19 -21.77 15.03
C LEU A 41 11.78 -22.62 13.89
N GLY A 42 12.35 -21.97 12.90
CA GLY A 42 13.01 -22.67 11.80
C GLY A 42 14.23 -23.43 12.30
N ASP A 43 14.39 -24.66 11.80
CA ASP A 43 15.58 -25.43 12.11
C ASP A 43 16.81 -24.78 11.44
N ALA A 44 17.72 -24.26 12.24
CA ALA A 44 19.04 -23.78 11.79
C ALA A 44 19.89 -24.85 11.09
N SER A 45 19.37 -26.07 10.96
CA SER A 45 20.11 -27.26 10.52
C SER A 45 19.80 -27.76 9.10
N SER A 46 18.93 -27.09 8.31
CA SER A 46 18.61 -27.58 6.96
C SER A 46 19.56 -27.09 5.85
N SER A 47 20.61 -26.35 6.15
CA SER A 47 21.70 -26.09 5.20
C SER A 47 22.87 -27.05 5.45
N SER A 48 22.68 -28.33 5.10
CA SER A 48 23.78 -29.28 4.96
C SER A 48 24.59 -28.97 3.71
N SER A 49 25.44 -28.00 3.79
CA SER A 49 26.65 -27.90 2.98
C SER A 49 27.75 -27.23 3.80
N ALA A 50 28.68 -28.05 4.22
CA ALA A 50 29.89 -27.67 4.91
C ALA A 50 30.64 -26.60 4.13
N SER A 51 30.61 -25.37 4.57
CA SER A 51 31.70 -24.41 4.44
C SER A 51 31.48 -23.27 5.41
N SER A 52 32.41 -23.19 6.32
CA SER A 52 32.71 -22.22 7.34
C SER A 52 32.35 -20.76 7.01
N SER A 53 31.22 -20.29 7.53
CA SER A 53 31.06 -18.89 7.97
C SER A 53 29.92 -18.84 8.98
N THR A 54 30.27 -18.52 10.22
CA THR A 54 29.40 -18.39 11.38
C THR A 54 28.53 -17.13 11.27
N SER A 55 27.42 -17.24 10.55
CA SER A 55 26.30 -16.32 10.68
C SER A 55 25.06 -17.19 10.86
N THR A 56 24.69 -17.45 12.10
CA THR A 56 23.42 -18.10 12.45
C THR A 56 22.32 -17.06 12.28
N VAL A 57 21.76 -16.97 11.09
CA VAL A 57 20.53 -16.23 10.88
C VAL A 57 19.41 -17.07 11.47
N VAL A 58 18.73 -16.53 12.47
CA VAL A 58 17.54 -17.15 13.05
C VAL A 58 16.38 -16.85 12.12
N THR A 59 15.78 -17.90 11.57
CA THR A 59 14.58 -17.79 10.73
C THR A 59 13.41 -18.51 11.40
N TYR A 60 12.23 -18.04 11.11
CA TYR A 60 10.97 -18.63 11.56
C TYR A 60 10.21 -19.17 10.36
N GLU A 61 9.70 -20.39 10.49
CA GLU A 61 8.85 -21.00 9.48
C GLU A 61 7.39 -20.62 9.76
N VAL A 62 6.80 -19.87 8.86
CA VAL A 62 5.37 -19.52 8.89
C VAL A 62 4.61 -20.46 7.97
N VAL A 63 3.75 -21.28 8.56
CA VAL A 63 2.93 -22.24 7.82
C VAL A 63 1.61 -21.60 7.43
N ILE A 64 1.34 -21.58 6.13
CA ILE A 64 0.16 -20.97 5.54
C ILE A 64 -0.70 -22.08 4.93
N SER A 65 -1.96 -22.14 5.34
CA SER A 65 -2.95 -23.00 4.73
C SER A 65 -3.57 -22.30 3.54
N ALA A 66 -3.55 -22.93 2.39
CA ALA A 66 -4.15 -22.39 1.17
C ALA A 66 -5.03 -23.45 0.52
N PRO A 67 -6.25 -23.10 0.07
CA PRO A 67 -7.09 -23.99 -0.72
C PRO A 67 -6.46 -24.20 -2.11
N ASN A 68 -6.58 -25.41 -2.63
CA ASN A 68 -6.08 -25.77 -3.96
C ASN A 68 -7.13 -26.59 -4.73
N PRO A 69 -8.30 -26.00 -5.04
CA PRO A 69 -9.38 -26.73 -5.68
C PRO A 69 -9.01 -27.18 -7.11
N ASP A 70 -8.24 -26.38 -7.82
CA ASP A 70 -7.84 -26.65 -9.20
C ASP A 70 -6.57 -27.52 -9.31
N LEU A 71 -5.99 -27.94 -8.18
CA LEU A 71 -4.75 -28.72 -8.12
C LEU A 71 -3.56 -28.07 -8.86
N LYS A 72 -3.59 -26.75 -9.02
CA LYS A 72 -2.52 -25.97 -9.66
C LYS A 72 -1.26 -25.92 -8.79
N LEU A 73 -1.43 -25.87 -7.46
CA LEU A 73 -0.33 -25.86 -6.52
C LEU A 73 0.25 -27.28 -6.37
N LYS A 74 1.48 -27.45 -6.81
CA LYS A 74 2.23 -28.71 -6.70
C LYS A 74 3.30 -28.61 -5.62
N PRO A 75 3.71 -29.73 -5.02
CA PRO A 75 4.83 -29.74 -4.07
C PRO A 75 6.11 -29.18 -4.71
N ARG A 76 6.90 -28.46 -3.92
CA ARG A 76 8.18 -27.85 -4.29
C ARG A 76 8.12 -26.71 -5.31
N LEU A 77 6.98 -26.05 -5.45
CA LEU A 77 6.93 -24.77 -6.15
C LEU A 77 7.46 -23.68 -5.23
N THR A 78 8.26 -22.78 -5.80
CA THR A 78 8.67 -21.53 -5.12
C THR A 78 7.51 -20.56 -5.14
N ALA A 79 7.24 -19.93 -4.00
CA ALA A 79 6.17 -18.96 -3.85
C ALA A 79 6.70 -17.65 -3.28
N ASN A 80 6.23 -16.55 -3.80
CA ASN A 80 6.43 -15.22 -3.24
C ASN A 80 5.23 -14.89 -2.35
N VAL A 81 5.45 -14.81 -1.05
CA VAL A 81 4.39 -14.68 -0.05
C VAL A 81 4.34 -13.27 0.49
N THR A 82 3.12 -12.73 0.60
CA THR A 82 2.82 -11.48 1.29
C THR A 82 1.87 -11.76 2.45
N ILE A 83 2.29 -11.50 3.67
CA ILE A 83 1.48 -11.65 4.88
C ILE A 83 0.95 -10.27 5.27
N PHE A 84 -0.37 -10.17 5.48
CA PHE A 84 -1.02 -8.92 5.87
C PHE A 84 -1.04 -8.80 7.40
N ILE A 85 -0.10 -8.04 7.93
CA ILE A 85 0.01 -7.79 9.38
C ILE A 85 -1.22 -7.04 9.88
N LEU A 86 -1.76 -6.14 9.05
CA LEU A 86 -2.93 -5.36 9.36
C LEU A 86 -3.82 -5.26 8.12
N ASP A 87 -5.01 -5.81 8.19
CA ASP A 87 -6.03 -5.76 7.14
C ASP A 87 -7.28 -5.08 7.69
N LYS A 88 -7.40 -3.78 7.46
CA LYS A 88 -8.60 -3.02 7.79
C LYS A 88 -9.50 -2.94 6.56
N LYS A 89 -10.73 -3.40 6.71
CA LYS A 89 -11.77 -3.33 5.68
C LYS A 89 -12.69 -2.13 5.93
N ASP A 90 -13.32 -1.65 4.86
CA ASP A 90 -14.35 -0.60 4.94
C ASP A 90 -13.85 0.70 5.58
N VAL A 91 -12.59 1.09 5.28
CA VAL A 91 -11.98 2.34 5.74
C VAL A 91 -12.02 3.40 4.65
N LEU A 92 -12.33 4.64 5.05
CA LEU A 92 -12.20 5.78 4.16
C LEU A 92 -10.71 6.05 3.91
N SER A 93 -10.30 6.08 2.67
CA SER A 93 -8.90 6.32 2.33
C SER A 93 -8.74 7.35 1.20
N VAL A 94 -7.61 8.04 1.23
CA VAL A 94 -7.22 8.97 0.16
C VAL A 94 -5.83 8.61 -0.35
N PRO A 95 -5.54 8.83 -1.64
CA PRO A 95 -4.18 8.68 -2.15
C PRO A 95 -3.22 9.62 -1.41
N ASN A 96 -2.00 9.16 -1.09
CA ASN A 96 -1.01 9.97 -0.40
C ASN A 96 -0.64 11.27 -1.13
N ARG A 97 -0.87 11.30 -2.45
CA ARG A 97 -0.70 12.52 -3.26
C ARG A 97 -1.67 13.61 -2.84
N ALA A 98 -2.91 13.27 -2.45
CA ALA A 98 -3.90 14.25 -2.00
C ALA A 98 -3.49 14.97 -0.71
N LEU A 99 -2.81 14.26 0.20
CA LEU A 99 -2.30 14.83 1.46
C LEU A 99 -1.07 15.72 1.26
N ARG A 100 -0.34 15.53 0.15
CA ARG A 100 0.86 16.32 -0.18
C ARG A 100 0.54 17.50 -1.11
N PHE A 101 -0.65 17.52 -1.69
CA PHE A 101 -1.04 18.57 -2.60
C PHE A 101 -1.27 19.87 -1.84
N THR A 102 -0.67 20.95 -2.31
CA THR A 102 -0.92 22.32 -1.85
C THR A 102 -1.12 23.19 -3.08
N PRO A 103 -2.21 23.95 -3.17
CA PRO A 103 -2.42 24.89 -4.27
C PRO A 103 -1.44 26.05 -4.14
N GLU A 104 -0.40 26.08 -4.99
CA GLU A 104 0.60 27.15 -5.04
C GLU A 104 0.29 28.13 -6.18
N ALA A 105 0.80 29.36 -6.07
CA ALA A 105 0.52 30.46 -6.98
C ALA A 105 0.63 30.15 -8.49
N PRO A 106 1.55 29.33 -9.01
CA PRO A 106 1.58 29.00 -10.43
C PRO A 106 0.47 28.03 -10.87
N LEU A 107 -0.13 27.28 -9.93
CA LEU A 107 -1.19 26.30 -10.20
C LEU A 107 -2.59 26.93 -10.07
N ILE A 108 -2.67 28.14 -9.53
CA ILE A 108 -3.91 28.85 -9.26
C ILE A 108 -4.13 29.83 -10.40
N GLY A 109 -5.27 29.76 -11.08
CA GLY A 109 -5.66 30.74 -12.10
C GLY A 109 -5.89 32.11 -11.47
N LYS A 110 -5.84 33.20 -12.28
CA LYS A 110 -6.05 34.59 -11.80
C LYS A 110 -7.38 34.81 -11.05
N ASN A 111 -8.35 33.91 -11.25
CA ASN A 111 -9.68 33.99 -10.67
C ASN A 111 -9.95 32.89 -9.64
N ASP A 112 -8.97 32.08 -9.31
CA ASP A 112 -9.14 30.99 -8.34
C ASP A 112 -9.04 31.57 -6.91
N VAL A 113 -9.90 31.07 -6.04
CA VAL A 113 -9.96 31.45 -4.63
C VAL A 113 -9.48 30.24 -3.80
N VAL A 114 -8.53 30.49 -2.92
CA VAL A 114 -8.02 29.47 -1.99
C VAL A 114 -8.56 29.76 -0.60
N LYS A 115 -9.33 28.81 -0.05
CA LYS A 115 -9.79 28.80 1.33
C LYS A 115 -8.97 27.79 2.09
N ASP A 116 -7.97 28.25 2.79
CA ASP A 116 -7.12 27.38 3.64
C ASP A 116 -7.75 27.19 5.02
N CYS A 117 -7.36 26.13 5.71
CA CYS A 117 -7.75 25.84 7.09
C CYS A 117 -6.51 25.56 7.94
N GLU A 118 -6.65 25.71 9.24
CA GLU A 118 -5.63 25.27 10.21
C GLU A 118 -5.74 23.76 10.40
N GLY A 119 -4.63 23.04 10.33
CA GLY A 119 -4.54 21.59 10.53
C GLY A 119 -3.19 21.05 10.06
N GLU A 120 -2.68 20.06 10.77
CA GLU A 120 -1.42 19.41 10.45
C GLU A 120 -1.52 18.62 9.13
N HIS A 121 -2.67 17.96 8.94
CA HIS A 121 -2.99 17.24 7.72
C HIS A 121 -4.28 17.80 7.12
N LYS A 122 -4.25 18.03 5.81
CA LYS A 122 -5.39 18.57 5.08
C LYS A 122 -5.48 17.97 3.68
N VAL A 123 -6.69 17.86 3.20
CA VAL A 123 -6.98 17.52 1.81
C VAL A 123 -7.71 18.67 1.13
N TRP A 124 -7.49 18.82 -0.15
CA TRP A 124 -8.06 19.88 -0.94
C TRP A 124 -9.17 19.38 -1.83
N THR A 125 -10.29 20.09 -1.82
CA THR A 125 -11.36 19.91 -2.79
C THR A 125 -11.39 21.10 -3.73
N ARG A 126 -11.86 20.89 -4.96
CA ARG A 126 -12.03 21.95 -5.94
C ARG A 126 -13.47 21.98 -6.44
N GLU A 127 -14.12 23.12 -6.28
CA GLU A 127 -15.43 23.42 -6.82
C GLU A 127 -15.33 24.63 -7.75
N GLY A 128 -15.37 24.36 -9.06
CA GLY A 128 -15.17 25.42 -10.07
C GLY A 128 -13.77 26.05 -9.95
N THR A 129 -13.74 27.32 -9.51
CA THR A 129 -12.53 28.11 -9.29
C THR A 129 -12.13 28.19 -7.80
N THR A 130 -12.80 27.49 -6.91
CA THR A 130 -12.53 27.56 -5.47
C THR A 130 -11.85 26.29 -4.99
N PHE A 131 -10.67 26.46 -4.39
CA PHE A 131 -9.99 25.41 -3.64
C PHE A 131 -10.33 25.55 -2.16
N THR A 132 -10.84 24.50 -1.55
CA THR A 132 -11.17 24.48 -0.12
C THR A 132 -10.36 23.42 0.57
N ALA A 133 -9.62 23.80 1.61
CA ALA A 133 -8.92 22.87 2.47
C ALA A 133 -9.87 22.27 3.50
N HIS A 134 -9.76 20.98 3.74
CA HIS A 134 -10.45 20.27 4.80
C HIS A 134 -9.41 19.68 5.73
N PRO A 135 -9.44 20.03 7.02
CA PRO A 135 -8.56 19.40 8.00
C PRO A 135 -8.98 17.95 8.17
N VAL A 136 -8.02 17.03 8.16
CA VAL A 136 -8.28 15.60 8.27
C VAL A 136 -7.41 14.96 9.34
N GLU A 137 -7.98 14.01 10.04
CA GLU A 137 -7.25 13.12 10.92
C GLU A 137 -6.89 11.86 10.16
N ILE A 138 -5.60 11.58 10.09
CA ILE A 138 -5.08 10.44 9.33
C ILE A 138 -4.85 9.24 10.24
N GLY A 139 -5.06 8.05 9.70
CA GLY A 139 -4.75 6.76 10.32
C GLY A 139 -3.53 6.12 9.70
N ILE A 140 -3.67 4.84 9.36
CA ILE A 140 -2.60 4.02 8.82
C ILE A 140 -2.41 4.28 7.34
N SER A 141 -1.14 4.25 6.90
CA SER A 141 -0.77 4.38 5.49
C SER A 141 -0.12 3.09 4.98
N ASN A 142 -0.50 2.70 3.76
CA ASN A 142 0.14 1.58 3.05
C ASN A 142 1.20 2.05 2.02
N GLY A 143 1.63 3.31 2.08
CA GLY A 143 2.57 3.90 1.14
C GLY A 143 1.92 4.49 -0.13
N ILE A 144 0.76 4.03 -0.54
CA ILE A 144 -0.01 4.52 -1.71
C ILE A 144 -1.19 5.36 -1.26
N SER A 145 -1.94 4.86 -0.28
CA SER A 145 -3.12 5.51 0.31
C SER A 145 -2.98 5.59 1.82
N THR A 146 -3.62 6.59 2.41
CA THR A 146 -3.70 6.79 3.85
C THR A 146 -5.16 6.76 4.29
N GLU A 147 -5.42 6.06 5.37
CA GLU A 147 -6.72 6.04 6.05
C GLU A 147 -7.07 7.43 6.57
N ILE A 148 -8.32 7.83 6.40
CA ILE A 148 -8.90 9.04 6.99
C ILE A 148 -9.87 8.63 8.08
N ILE A 149 -9.58 9.05 9.31
CA ILE A 149 -10.41 8.78 10.47
C ILE A 149 -11.59 9.77 10.52
N SER A 150 -11.30 11.04 10.24
CA SER A 150 -12.29 12.11 10.25
C SER A 150 -11.90 13.27 9.35
N GLY A 151 -12.85 14.14 9.01
CA GLY A 151 -12.63 15.38 8.26
C GLY A 151 -13.29 15.47 6.90
N VAL A 152 -13.47 14.36 6.18
CA VAL A 152 -14.17 14.32 4.89
C VAL A 152 -15.14 13.14 4.83
N ALA A 153 -16.19 13.30 4.02
CA ALA A 153 -17.19 12.26 3.82
C ALA A 153 -16.81 11.35 2.64
N GLU A 154 -17.35 10.14 2.64
CA GLU A 154 -17.23 9.22 1.51
C GLU A 154 -17.77 9.86 0.23
N GLY A 155 -17.08 9.62 -0.88
CA GLY A 155 -17.45 10.19 -2.18
C GLY A 155 -16.99 11.62 -2.43
N THR A 156 -16.32 12.27 -1.46
CA THR A 156 -15.73 13.60 -1.64
C THR A 156 -14.59 13.54 -2.66
N LYS A 157 -14.67 14.38 -3.69
CA LYS A 157 -13.63 14.50 -4.72
C LYS A 157 -12.46 15.32 -4.21
N VAL A 158 -11.35 14.70 -3.94
CA VAL A 158 -10.12 15.37 -3.48
C VAL A 158 -9.16 15.62 -4.64
N VAL A 159 -8.43 16.72 -4.58
CA VAL A 159 -7.41 17.09 -5.58
C VAL A 159 -6.14 16.32 -5.26
N THR A 160 -5.65 15.54 -6.22
CA THR A 160 -4.41 14.78 -6.09
C THR A 160 -3.24 15.42 -6.81
N GLU A 161 -3.54 16.17 -7.88
CA GLU A 161 -2.55 16.80 -8.74
C GLU A 161 -3.22 17.94 -9.52
N ALA A 162 -2.47 19.01 -9.75
CA ALA A 162 -2.87 20.06 -10.66
C ALA A 162 -1.73 20.30 -11.66
N THR A 163 -2.06 20.33 -12.94
CA THR A 163 -1.15 20.70 -14.01
C THR A 163 -1.51 22.09 -14.53
N ILE A 164 -0.49 22.90 -14.80
CA ILE A 164 -0.69 24.17 -15.51
C ILE A 164 -1.11 23.78 -16.92
N GLY A 165 -2.37 24.07 -17.27
CA GLY A 165 -2.82 23.93 -18.66
C GLY A 165 -1.93 24.78 -19.54
N ALA A 166 -1.36 24.22 -20.61
CA ALA A 166 -0.66 24.97 -21.64
C ALA A 166 -1.62 26.07 -22.09
N MET A 167 -1.22 27.33 -21.96
CA MET A 167 -1.96 28.43 -22.56
C MET A 167 -2.08 28.14 -24.05
N PRO A 168 -3.26 28.20 -24.66
CA PRO A 168 -3.33 28.16 -26.11
C PRO A 168 -2.48 29.33 -26.62
N ASP A 169 -1.54 29.03 -27.51
CA ASP A 169 -0.69 29.98 -28.20
C ASP A 169 -1.61 30.97 -28.90
N GLU A 170 -1.79 32.14 -28.30
CA GLU A 170 -2.47 33.31 -28.87
C GLU A 170 -1.47 34.06 -29.77
N ASN A 171 -0.90 33.35 -30.77
CA ASN A 171 -0.09 34.01 -31.79
C ASN A 171 -0.06 33.18 -33.09
N MET A 172 -1.20 33.05 -33.74
CA MET A 172 -1.26 32.73 -35.15
C MET A 172 -2.42 33.47 -35.82
N ASN A 173 -2.29 34.79 -35.92
CA ASN A 173 -2.92 35.58 -36.97
C ASN A 173 -2.26 36.93 -37.06
N ARG A 174 -1.14 36.98 -37.77
CA ARG A 174 -0.68 38.15 -38.50
C ARG A 174 -0.15 37.66 -39.84
N GLU A 175 -1.02 37.60 -40.81
CA GLU A 175 -0.90 38.18 -42.15
C GLU A 175 -2.23 38.00 -42.86
#